data_6103d8ce03e087849d21f7d03e711643
#
_entry.id   6103d8ce03e087849d21f7d03e711643
#
_cell.length_a   1.000
_cell.length_b   1.000
_cell.length_c   1.000
_cell.angle_alpha   90.00
_cell.angle_beta   90.00
_cell.angle_gamma   90.00
#
_symmetry.space_group_name_H-M   'P 1'
#
loop_
_entity.id
_entity.type
_entity.pdbx_description
1 polymer ?
#
loop_
_entity_poly.entity_id
_entity_poly.type
_entity_poly.pdbx_seq_one_letter_code
_entity_poly.pdbx_strand_id
1 'polypeptide(L)'
;VLYVFRTLVDDDIPLNAGCLKPLQVIIPQGSMLNPNPPASVVAGNVETSTCITNALFGALGVMAGSQPTMNNFTFGNAQYQYYETIAGGSGAGAVLDASGQAVRGFDGTSVVQTHMTNSRLTDPEVLEFRFPVRLDSYEIQRGSGGAGRWAGGDGGVRRVRFLVEGAEI
;
A
#
# COMPACT_ATOMS: atom_id res chain seq x y z
N VAL A 1 -5.52 -3.72 -12.19
CA VAL A 1 -5.19 -3.48 -13.62
C VAL A 1 -5.56 -2.06 -14.02
N LEU A 2 -6.84 -1.67 -13.96
CA LEU A 2 -7.31 -0.32 -14.36
C LEU A 2 -6.48 0.81 -13.75
N TYR A 3 -6.25 0.78 -12.45
CA TYR A 3 -5.47 1.78 -11.74
C TYR A 3 -4.06 1.94 -12.35
N VAL A 4 -3.33 0.83 -12.50
CA VAL A 4 -1.95 0.85 -13.02
C VAL A 4 -1.91 1.45 -14.42
N PHE A 5 -2.74 0.97 -15.33
CA PHE A 5 -2.71 1.46 -16.70
C PHE A 5 -3.17 2.92 -16.82
N ARG A 6 -4.12 3.35 -15.97
CA ARG A 6 -4.52 4.77 -15.95
C ARG A 6 -3.38 5.68 -15.46
N THR A 7 -2.57 5.24 -14.50
CA THR A 7 -1.43 6.04 -13.99
C THR A 7 -0.29 6.17 -15.01
N LEU A 8 -0.24 5.30 -16.02
CA LEU A 8 0.77 5.35 -17.10
C LEU A 8 0.37 6.22 -18.28
N VAL A 9 -0.89 6.63 -18.34
CA VAL A 9 -1.38 7.51 -19.43
C VAL A 9 -1.20 8.95 -19.02
N ASP A 10 -0.37 9.67 -19.79
CA ASP A 10 -0.12 11.10 -19.62
C ASP A 10 -1.16 11.90 -20.44
N ASP A 11 -2.43 11.80 -20.06
CA ASP A 11 -3.55 12.49 -20.68
C ASP A 11 -4.67 12.68 -19.66
N ASP A 12 -5.48 13.72 -19.86
CA ASP A 12 -6.64 14.01 -19.00
C ASP A 12 -7.86 13.18 -19.44
N ILE A 13 -7.79 11.88 -19.15
CA ILE A 13 -8.89 10.94 -19.39
C ILE A 13 -9.51 10.49 -18.06
N PRO A 14 -10.83 10.27 -18.01
CA PRO A 14 -11.51 9.84 -16.80
C PRO A 14 -11.11 8.41 -16.42
N LEU A 15 -10.99 8.17 -15.11
CA LEU A 15 -10.78 6.82 -14.57
C LEU A 15 -12.09 6.03 -14.64
N ASN A 16 -12.29 5.30 -15.72
CA ASN A 16 -13.47 4.45 -15.92
C ASN A 16 -13.14 3.18 -16.72
N ALA A 17 -14.12 2.33 -16.94
CA ALA A 17 -13.96 1.07 -17.67
C ALA A 17 -13.43 1.23 -19.11
N GLY A 18 -13.54 2.43 -19.69
CA GLY A 18 -12.97 2.73 -21.00
C GLY A 18 -11.47 2.54 -21.07
N CYS A 19 -10.75 2.79 -19.97
CA CYS A 19 -9.30 2.57 -19.89
C CYS A 19 -8.90 1.09 -20.03
N LEU A 20 -9.84 0.16 -19.87
CA LEU A 20 -9.59 -1.29 -20.03
C LEU A 20 -9.85 -1.78 -21.46
N LYS A 21 -10.50 -1.00 -22.32
CA LYS A 21 -10.84 -1.43 -23.69
C LYS A 21 -9.66 -1.98 -24.50
N PRO A 22 -8.45 -1.38 -24.46
CA PRO A 22 -7.31 -1.89 -25.19
C PRO A 22 -6.63 -3.10 -24.53
N LEU A 23 -7.10 -3.55 -23.35
CA LEU A 23 -6.45 -4.56 -22.55
C LEU A 23 -7.26 -5.85 -22.52
N GLN A 24 -6.59 -6.98 -22.72
CA GLN A 24 -7.18 -8.29 -22.47
C GLN A 24 -6.68 -8.78 -21.11
N VAL A 25 -7.58 -8.86 -20.14
CA VAL A 25 -7.28 -9.38 -18.79
C VAL A 25 -7.72 -10.84 -18.71
N ILE A 26 -6.76 -11.75 -18.56
CA ILE A 26 -7.02 -13.20 -18.45
C ILE A 26 -6.71 -13.62 -17.03
N ILE A 27 -7.72 -14.13 -16.33
CA ILE A 27 -7.59 -14.63 -14.95
C ILE A 27 -8.08 -16.09 -14.94
N PRO A 28 -7.18 -17.09 -14.83
CA PRO A 28 -7.58 -18.49 -14.84
C PRO A 28 -8.57 -18.80 -13.72
N GLN A 29 -9.61 -19.57 -14.05
CA GLN A 29 -10.55 -20.06 -13.06
C GLN A 29 -9.86 -21.01 -12.08
N GLY A 30 -10.26 -20.98 -10.82
CA GLY A 30 -9.66 -21.78 -9.75
C GLY A 30 -8.32 -21.23 -9.23
N SER A 31 -7.83 -20.10 -9.80
CA SER A 31 -6.66 -19.38 -9.25
C SER A 31 -7.02 -18.55 -8.02
N MET A 32 -6.01 -18.10 -7.29
CA MET A 32 -6.19 -17.19 -6.14
C MET A 32 -6.99 -15.92 -6.50
N LEU A 33 -6.86 -15.42 -7.74
CA LEU A 33 -7.55 -14.22 -8.20
C LEU A 33 -8.95 -14.50 -8.78
N ASN A 34 -9.29 -15.77 -8.99
CA ASN A 34 -10.58 -16.21 -9.49
C ASN A 34 -10.92 -17.59 -8.90
N PRO A 35 -11.09 -17.68 -7.57
CA PRO A 35 -11.28 -18.96 -6.88
C PRO A 35 -12.66 -19.55 -7.17
N ASN A 36 -12.73 -20.86 -7.08
CA ASN A 36 -14.01 -21.57 -7.14
C ASN A 36 -14.72 -21.49 -5.76
N PRO A 37 -16.05 -21.33 -5.72
CA PRO A 37 -16.79 -21.49 -4.47
C PRO A 37 -16.58 -22.88 -3.86
N PRO A 38 -16.50 -22.99 -2.53
CA PRO A 38 -16.80 -22.02 -1.47
C PRO A 38 -15.56 -21.31 -0.89
N ALA A 39 -14.56 -20.97 -1.68
CA ALA A 39 -13.35 -20.31 -1.18
C ALA A 39 -13.64 -18.99 -0.46
N SER A 40 -12.92 -18.75 0.62
CA SER A 40 -12.95 -17.46 1.32
C SER A 40 -12.27 -16.38 0.49
N VAL A 41 -12.90 -15.21 0.37
CA VAL A 41 -12.43 -14.09 -0.47
C VAL A 41 -12.42 -12.77 0.30
N VAL A 42 -12.08 -12.79 1.56
CA VAL A 42 -12.00 -11.60 2.41
C VAL A 42 -10.69 -10.83 2.18
N ALA A 43 -10.73 -9.52 2.39
CA ALA A 43 -9.56 -8.61 2.39
C ALA A 43 -8.74 -8.58 1.09
N GLY A 44 -9.34 -8.88 -0.06
CA GLY A 44 -8.66 -8.83 -1.35
C GLY A 44 -8.14 -7.43 -1.74
N ASN A 45 -8.78 -6.37 -1.25
CA ASN A 45 -8.31 -4.99 -1.42
C ASN A 45 -7.17 -4.60 -0.47
N VAL A 46 -6.95 -5.34 0.61
CA VAL A 46 -5.91 -5.06 1.61
C VAL A 46 -4.55 -5.56 1.15
N GLU A 47 -4.49 -6.82 0.71
CA GLU A 47 -3.25 -7.49 0.34
C GLU A 47 -3.14 -7.72 -1.17
N THR A 48 -4.11 -8.43 -1.75
CA THR A 48 -4.04 -8.89 -3.14
C THR A 48 -3.97 -7.73 -4.14
N SER A 49 -4.76 -6.67 -3.95
CA SER A 49 -4.77 -5.54 -4.88
C SER A 49 -3.46 -4.76 -4.87
N THR A 50 -2.83 -4.58 -3.71
CA THR A 50 -1.54 -3.92 -3.58
C THR A 50 -0.40 -4.77 -4.15
N CYS A 51 -0.42 -6.08 -3.91
CA CYS A 51 0.53 -7.02 -4.53
C CYS A 51 0.42 -7.02 -6.06
N ILE A 52 -0.80 -7.05 -6.61
CA ILE A 52 -1.03 -6.98 -8.07
C ILE A 52 -0.49 -5.67 -8.64
N THR A 53 -0.72 -4.56 -7.95
CA THR A 53 -0.23 -3.25 -8.39
C THR A 53 1.29 -3.22 -8.46
N ASN A 54 1.96 -3.67 -7.40
CA ASN A 54 3.43 -3.79 -7.38
C ASN A 54 3.96 -4.73 -8.47
N ALA A 55 3.32 -5.88 -8.66
CA ALA A 55 3.72 -6.84 -9.69
C ALA A 55 3.61 -6.26 -11.11
N LEU A 56 2.54 -5.51 -11.38
CA LEU A 56 2.34 -4.85 -12.68
C LEU A 56 3.35 -3.73 -12.92
N PHE A 57 3.60 -2.86 -11.95
CA PHE A 57 4.63 -1.81 -12.08
C PHE A 57 6.03 -2.41 -12.23
N GLY A 58 6.34 -3.48 -11.51
CA GLY A 58 7.60 -4.20 -11.65
C GLY A 58 7.75 -4.87 -13.02
N ALA A 59 6.70 -5.52 -13.53
CA ALA A 59 6.68 -6.14 -14.85
C ALA A 59 6.84 -5.12 -15.98
N LEU A 60 6.33 -3.91 -15.80
CA LEU A 60 6.48 -2.79 -16.74
C LEU A 60 7.80 -2.03 -16.58
N GLY A 61 8.58 -2.35 -15.54
CA GLY A 61 9.88 -1.73 -15.27
C GLY A 61 9.83 -0.25 -14.92
N VAL A 62 8.68 0.28 -14.48
CA VAL A 62 8.48 1.72 -14.28
C VAL A 62 8.58 2.16 -12.82
N MET A 63 8.36 1.25 -11.88
CA MET A 63 8.40 1.54 -10.45
C MET A 63 8.76 0.30 -9.64
N ALA A 64 9.59 0.49 -8.64
CA ALA A 64 9.87 -0.54 -7.64
C ALA A 64 8.66 -0.78 -6.72
N GLY A 65 8.64 -1.93 -6.06
CA GLY A 65 7.57 -2.26 -5.12
C GLY A 65 7.48 -1.26 -3.97
N SER A 66 6.25 -0.82 -3.69
CA SER A 66 5.89 -0.14 -2.45
C SER A 66 5.52 -1.18 -1.39
N GLN A 67 5.16 -0.75 -0.19
CA GLN A 67 4.57 -1.63 0.82
C GLN A 67 3.39 -2.42 0.22
N PRO A 68 3.41 -3.77 0.24
CA PRO A 68 2.41 -4.59 -0.45
C PRO A 68 1.16 -4.91 0.39
N THR A 69 1.02 -4.29 1.55
CA THR A 69 -0.08 -4.47 2.50
C THR A 69 -0.51 -3.13 3.06
N MET A 70 -1.71 -3.03 3.58
CA MET A 70 -2.16 -1.85 4.31
C MET A 70 -1.58 -1.75 5.72
N ASN A 71 -0.75 -2.73 6.17
CA ASN A 71 -0.22 -2.78 7.54
C ASN A 71 -1.27 -2.48 8.59
N ASN A 72 -2.31 -3.28 8.60
CA ASN A 72 -3.40 -3.09 9.54
C ASN A 72 -2.91 -3.32 10.96
N PHE A 73 -3.10 -2.32 11.80
CA PHE A 73 -2.92 -2.43 13.22
C PHE A 73 -4.28 -2.44 13.90
N THR A 74 -4.61 -3.56 14.50
CA THR A 74 -5.89 -3.77 15.19
C THR A 74 -5.63 -4.14 16.63
N PHE A 75 -6.42 -3.63 17.53
CA PHE A 75 -6.44 -4.07 18.91
C PHE A 75 -7.82 -3.88 19.52
N GLY A 76 -8.11 -4.60 20.57
CA GLY A 76 -9.37 -4.44 21.27
C GLY A 76 -9.62 -5.49 22.34
N ASN A 77 -10.84 -5.51 22.81
CA ASN A 77 -11.40 -6.52 23.70
C ASN A 77 -12.94 -6.53 23.55
N ALA A 78 -13.66 -7.11 24.49
CA ALA A 78 -15.13 -7.14 24.44
C ALA A 78 -15.81 -5.77 24.55
N GLN A 79 -15.09 -4.72 24.92
CA GLN A 79 -15.63 -3.37 25.17
C GLN A 79 -15.35 -2.39 24.04
N TYR A 80 -14.21 -2.55 23.35
CA TYR A 80 -13.80 -1.68 22.24
C TYR A 80 -12.99 -2.42 21.21
N GLN A 81 -13.04 -1.91 19.97
CA GLN A 81 -12.16 -2.32 18.88
C GLN A 81 -11.58 -1.10 18.19
N TYR A 82 -10.33 -1.21 17.81
CA TYR A 82 -9.61 -0.23 17.03
C TYR A 82 -9.01 -0.85 15.78
N TYR A 83 -8.97 -0.07 14.71
CA TYR A 83 -8.38 -0.45 13.43
C TYR A 83 -7.75 0.77 12.77
N GLU A 84 -6.52 0.63 12.30
CA GLU A 84 -5.86 1.63 11.45
C GLU A 84 -4.97 0.98 10.39
N THR A 85 -4.62 1.75 9.38
CA THR A 85 -3.63 1.37 8.37
C THR A 85 -2.38 2.23 8.55
N ILE A 86 -1.20 1.61 8.60
CA ILE A 86 0.06 2.31 8.82
C ILE A 86 0.82 2.41 7.49
N ALA A 87 1.20 3.64 7.11
CA ALA A 87 1.94 3.89 5.89
C ALA A 87 3.37 3.35 5.95
N GLY A 88 3.84 2.82 4.82
CA GLY A 88 5.23 2.48 4.57
C GLY A 88 5.91 3.47 3.62
N GLY A 89 6.99 3.05 2.98
CA GLY A 89 7.64 3.80 1.91
C GLY A 89 7.07 3.44 0.54
N SER A 90 7.03 4.40 -0.38
CA SER A 90 6.75 4.10 -1.78
C SER A 90 8.03 3.63 -2.51
N GLY A 91 7.85 2.89 -3.59
CA GLY A 91 8.95 2.50 -4.46
C GLY A 91 9.53 3.71 -5.22
N ALA A 92 10.79 3.61 -5.58
CA ALA A 92 11.42 4.49 -6.56
C ALA A 92 10.92 4.14 -7.96
N GLY A 93 10.91 5.11 -8.86
CA GLY A 93 10.48 4.88 -10.22
C GLY A 93 11.45 5.44 -11.26
N ALA A 94 11.28 5.00 -12.52
CA ALA A 94 12.08 5.49 -13.62
C ALA A 94 11.26 5.56 -14.91
N VAL A 95 11.62 6.53 -15.76
CA VAL A 95 11.19 6.61 -17.14
C VAL A 95 12.28 5.95 -17.98
N LEU A 96 11.89 4.97 -18.76
CA LEU A 96 12.78 4.24 -19.65
C LEU A 96 12.67 4.79 -21.08
N ASP A 97 13.78 4.81 -21.79
CA ASP A 97 13.79 5.07 -23.24
C ASP A 97 13.44 3.80 -24.04
N ALA A 98 13.43 3.94 -25.37
CA ALA A 98 13.13 2.82 -26.26
C ALA A 98 14.14 1.66 -26.18
N SER A 99 15.32 1.89 -25.62
CA SER A 99 16.34 0.86 -25.38
C SER A 99 16.17 0.17 -24.01
N GLY A 100 15.24 0.64 -23.18
CA GLY A 100 15.04 0.18 -21.80
C GLY A 100 16.00 0.82 -20.78
N GLN A 101 16.73 1.87 -21.17
CA GLN A 101 17.59 2.59 -20.24
C GLN A 101 16.82 3.70 -19.50
N ALA A 102 17.07 3.80 -18.19
CA ALA A 102 16.48 4.84 -17.36
C ALA A 102 17.06 6.22 -17.70
N VAL A 103 16.27 7.07 -18.33
CA VAL A 103 16.64 8.44 -18.70
C VAL A 103 16.31 9.45 -17.60
N ARG A 104 15.29 9.20 -16.81
CA ARG A 104 14.84 9.99 -15.66
C ARG A 104 14.26 9.08 -14.60
N GLY A 105 14.38 9.46 -13.34
CA GLY A 105 13.76 8.73 -12.25
C GLY A 105 13.47 9.62 -11.06
N PHE A 106 12.89 9.03 -10.04
CA PHE A 106 12.54 9.71 -8.79
C PHE A 106 12.69 8.75 -7.61
N ASP A 107 13.05 9.32 -6.47
CA ASP A 107 13.08 8.59 -5.22
C ASP A 107 11.67 8.32 -4.70
N GLY A 108 11.51 7.25 -3.94
CA GLY A 108 10.29 6.96 -3.22
C GLY A 108 10.06 7.96 -2.07
N THR A 109 8.80 8.12 -1.70
CA THR A 109 8.38 8.98 -0.58
C THR A 109 8.28 8.14 0.69
N SER A 110 8.85 8.65 1.78
CA SER A 110 8.80 7.99 3.09
C SER A 110 7.41 8.13 3.72
N VAL A 111 6.97 7.09 4.39
CA VAL A 111 5.72 7.06 5.22
C VAL A 111 4.53 7.66 4.48
N VAL A 112 4.23 7.12 3.30
CA VAL A 112 3.11 7.55 2.46
C VAL A 112 2.20 6.38 2.14
N GLN A 113 0.89 6.60 2.20
CA GLN A 113 -0.08 5.63 1.69
C GLN A 113 0.00 5.60 0.17
N THR A 114 0.07 4.40 -0.39
CA THR A 114 0.28 4.19 -1.83
C THR A 114 -0.85 3.41 -2.46
N HIS A 115 -1.04 3.61 -3.76
CA HIS A 115 -1.92 2.83 -4.64
C HIS A 115 -3.38 2.79 -4.16
N MET A 116 -3.82 1.63 -3.68
CA MET A 116 -5.21 1.40 -3.24
C MET A 116 -5.52 2.00 -1.86
N THR A 117 -4.54 2.57 -1.20
CA THR A 117 -4.67 3.11 0.15
C THR A 117 -4.47 4.62 0.15
N ASN A 118 -5.38 5.35 0.79
CA ASN A 118 -5.30 6.80 0.99
C ASN A 118 -5.76 7.23 2.39
N SER A 119 -5.72 6.31 3.33
CA SER A 119 -6.11 6.55 4.73
C SER A 119 -5.12 7.45 5.44
N ARG A 120 -5.57 8.08 6.51
CA ARG A 120 -4.73 8.76 7.49
C ARG A 120 -4.78 8.02 8.81
N LEU A 121 -3.70 8.14 9.60
CA LEU A 121 -3.70 7.67 10.97
C LEU A 121 -4.65 8.50 11.83
N THR A 122 -5.18 7.86 12.87
CA THR A 122 -5.94 8.57 13.89
C THR A 122 -5.03 9.57 14.60
N ASP A 123 -5.53 10.78 14.79
CA ASP A 123 -4.85 11.80 15.58
C ASP A 123 -4.55 11.26 16.99
N PRO A 124 -3.34 11.49 17.52
CA PRO A 124 -2.94 10.97 18.83
C PRO A 124 -3.87 11.36 19.97
N GLU A 125 -4.34 12.60 20.01
CA GLU A 125 -5.24 13.08 21.07
C GLU A 125 -6.59 12.36 21.00
N VAL A 126 -7.11 12.13 19.79
CA VAL A 126 -8.36 11.38 19.58
C VAL A 126 -8.18 9.91 19.95
N LEU A 127 -7.04 9.30 19.57
CA LEU A 127 -6.73 7.91 19.90
C LEU A 127 -6.69 7.69 21.42
N GLU A 128 -5.93 8.53 22.12
CA GLU A 128 -5.74 8.44 23.58
C GLU A 128 -7.02 8.79 24.37
N PHE A 129 -7.85 9.68 23.83
CA PHE A 129 -9.15 10.01 24.42
C PHE A 129 -10.15 8.86 24.31
N ARG A 130 -10.14 8.13 23.18
CA ARG A 130 -11.15 7.09 22.91
C ARG A 130 -10.77 5.70 23.40
N PHE A 131 -9.48 5.42 23.52
CA PHE A 131 -8.95 4.09 23.85
C PHE A 131 -7.94 4.17 24.98
N PRO A 132 -7.84 3.13 25.82
CA PRO A 132 -6.89 3.12 26.94
C PRO A 132 -5.46 2.82 26.43
N VAL A 133 -4.97 3.66 25.56
CA VAL A 133 -3.63 3.57 24.97
C VAL A 133 -2.93 4.92 25.04
N ARG A 134 -1.63 4.92 24.81
CA ARG A 134 -0.81 6.11 24.61
C ARG A 134 0.08 5.93 23.41
N LEU A 135 0.13 6.94 22.55
CA LEU A 135 1.09 6.98 21.46
C LEU A 135 2.43 7.51 21.96
N ASP A 136 3.38 6.62 22.16
CA ASP A 136 4.72 7.00 22.62
C ASP A 136 5.54 7.67 21.49
N SER A 137 5.43 7.19 20.25
CA SER A 137 6.06 7.83 19.09
C SER A 137 5.47 7.39 17.75
N TYR A 138 5.60 8.26 16.75
CA TYR A 138 5.46 7.91 15.34
C TYR A 138 6.55 8.65 14.56
N GLU A 139 7.44 7.91 13.95
CA GLU A 139 8.66 8.46 13.35
C GLU A 139 9.06 7.73 12.08
N ILE A 140 9.79 8.41 11.19
CA ILE A 140 10.36 7.78 10.00
C ILE A 140 11.57 6.94 10.41
N GLN A 141 11.58 5.67 10.02
CA GLN A 141 12.73 4.77 10.17
C GLN A 141 13.78 5.07 9.09
N ARG A 142 14.60 6.08 9.34
CA ARG A 142 15.57 6.56 8.37
C ARG A 142 16.54 5.47 7.92
N GLY A 143 16.76 5.41 6.59
CA GLY A 143 17.64 4.43 5.96
C GLY A 143 17.03 3.05 5.81
N SER A 144 15.71 2.87 6.00
CA SER A 144 15.01 1.61 5.77
C SER A 144 14.53 1.44 4.33
N GLY A 145 14.56 2.49 3.53
CA GLY A 145 14.26 2.43 2.10
C GLY A 145 15.26 1.61 1.31
N GLY A 146 14.81 0.97 0.24
CA GLY A 146 15.67 0.20 -0.65
C GLY A 146 16.71 1.08 -1.34
N ALA A 147 17.96 0.64 -1.34
CA ALA A 147 19.04 1.34 -2.03
C ALA A 147 18.99 1.12 -3.55
N GLY A 148 19.36 2.15 -4.32
CA GLY A 148 19.42 2.09 -5.77
C GLY A 148 19.95 3.39 -6.35
N ARG A 149 19.90 3.53 -7.69
CA ARG A 149 20.17 4.81 -8.36
C ARG A 149 19.19 5.89 -7.90
N TRP A 150 17.97 5.50 -7.69
CA TRP A 150 16.93 6.21 -6.94
C TRP A 150 16.51 5.34 -5.76
N ALA A 151 16.46 5.93 -4.58
CA ALA A 151 16.19 5.20 -3.35
C ALA A 151 14.68 5.02 -3.13
N GLY A 152 14.27 3.90 -2.57
CA GLY A 152 12.93 3.72 -2.04
C GLY A 152 12.67 4.62 -0.83
N GLY A 153 11.42 4.95 -0.57
CA GLY A 153 11.03 5.70 0.62
C GLY A 153 11.20 4.89 1.91
N ASP A 154 11.53 5.57 2.99
CA ASP A 154 11.67 4.94 4.30
C ASP A 154 10.31 4.55 4.90
N GLY A 155 10.29 3.49 5.68
CA GLY A 155 9.15 3.07 6.49
C GLY A 155 8.96 3.92 7.74
N GLY A 156 7.91 3.60 8.51
CA GLY A 156 7.60 4.25 9.78
C GLY A 156 7.69 3.30 10.97
N VAL A 157 7.93 3.85 12.14
CA VAL A 157 7.84 3.15 13.42
C VAL A 157 6.77 3.84 14.26
N ARG A 158 5.74 3.09 14.64
CA ARG A 158 4.66 3.57 15.51
C ARG A 158 4.69 2.78 16.81
N ARG A 159 4.87 3.47 17.93
CA ARG A 159 4.91 2.86 19.26
C ARG A 159 3.67 3.23 20.04
N VAL A 160 2.86 2.23 20.34
CA VAL A 160 1.64 2.38 21.13
C VAL A 160 1.79 1.59 22.41
N ARG A 161 1.52 2.24 23.53
CA ARG A 161 1.54 1.65 24.87
C ARG A 161 0.12 1.40 25.33
N PHE A 162 -0.18 0.18 25.72
CA PHE A 162 -1.44 -0.17 26.37
C PHE A 162 -1.40 0.22 27.84
N LEU A 163 -2.44 0.89 28.31
CA LEU A 163 -2.56 1.39 29.69
C LEU A 163 -3.39 0.46 30.57
N VAL A 164 -4.01 -0.56 30.00
CA VAL A 164 -4.81 -1.58 30.68
C VAL A 164 -4.41 -2.97 30.20
N GLU A 165 -4.65 -3.97 31.04
CA GLU A 165 -4.48 -5.38 30.69
C GLU A 165 -5.67 -5.91 29.90
N GLY A 166 -5.49 -7.03 29.18
CA GLY A 166 -6.54 -7.75 28.47
C GLY A 166 -6.90 -7.17 27.11
N ALA A 167 -6.04 -6.35 26.49
CA ALA A 167 -6.13 -6.01 25.08
C ALA A 167 -5.50 -7.12 24.23
N GLU A 168 -6.19 -7.52 23.19
CA GLU A 168 -5.71 -8.44 22.14
C GLU A 168 -5.26 -7.64 20.93
N ILE A 169 -4.20 -8.10 20.27
CA ILE A 169 -3.62 -7.47 19.07
C ILE A 169 -3.78 -8.41 17.88
#